data_ca9c77454c3f73c7280d2a35243933e8
#
_entry.id   ca9c77454c3f73c7280d2a35243933e8
#
_cell.length_a   1.000
_cell.length_b   1.000
_cell.length_c   1.000
_cell.angle_alpha   90.00
_cell.angle_beta   90.00
_cell.angle_gamma   90.00
#
_symmetry.space_group_name_H-M   'P 1'
#
loop_
_entity.id
_entity.type
_entity.pdbx_description
1 polymer ?
#
loop_
_entity_poly.entity_id
_entity_poly.type
_entity_poly.pdbx_seq_one_letter_code
_entity_poly.pdbx_strand_id
1 'polypeptide(L)'
;MNQKRKSYNTTLRADLTRRLRILAAQRNKRQNDLLEEAIQDLLNKYEKDSQAPDLSPVPKAERREHPRAEVSWPVSMITPHGLFEGEIKDISKGGALIQCTELPKTDKPLELSIEITDHLLSISATVEKVRLNLDDSDKALPSYDMAVRFLGIEADQSKHLFNAIEHKTRTIAI
;
A
#
# COMPACT_ATOMS: atom_id res chain seq x y z
N MET A 1 16.57 16.73 25.49
CA MET A 1 15.24 16.29 25.01
C MET A 1 15.39 14.91 24.39
N ASN A 2 14.71 13.91 24.91
CA ASN A 2 14.86 12.52 24.45
C ASN A 2 13.98 12.33 23.19
N GLN A 3 14.58 12.41 21.99
CA GLN A 3 13.84 12.19 20.75
C GLN A 3 13.41 10.71 20.67
N LYS A 4 12.09 10.49 20.62
CA LYS A 4 11.49 9.16 20.53
C LYS A 4 11.83 8.53 19.17
N ARG A 5 12.72 7.52 19.17
CA ARG A 5 13.07 6.78 17.96
C ARG A 5 11.90 5.92 17.49
N LYS A 6 11.60 5.96 16.20
CA LYS A 6 10.65 5.07 15.53
C LYS A 6 11.40 4.04 14.69
N SER A 7 10.93 2.81 14.69
CA SER A 7 11.45 1.79 13.77
C SER A 7 11.04 2.10 12.33
N TYR A 8 12.00 1.98 11.41
CA TYR A 8 11.78 2.16 9.97
C TYR A 8 12.44 1.00 9.22
N ASN A 9 11.64 0.25 8.48
CA ASN A 9 12.15 -0.86 7.67
C ASN A 9 12.48 -0.36 6.27
N THR A 10 13.73 -0.55 5.86
CA THR A 10 14.19 -0.21 4.51
C THR A 10 15.02 -1.33 3.92
N THR A 11 14.91 -1.54 2.62
CA THR A 11 15.75 -2.46 1.85
C THR A 11 16.81 -1.66 1.12
N LEU A 12 18.08 -1.94 1.39
CA LEU A 12 19.22 -1.31 0.73
C LEU A 12 19.90 -2.31 -0.21
N ARG A 13 20.54 -1.81 -1.26
CA ARG A 13 21.38 -2.64 -2.13
C ARG A 13 22.52 -3.27 -1.31
N ALA A 14 22.86 -4.51 -1.64
CA ALA A 14 23.86 -5.30 -0.91
C ALA A 14 25.25 -4.62 -0.86
N ASP A 15 25.63 -3.94 -1.95
CA ASP A 15 26.90 -3.19 -2.02
C ASP A 15 26.92 -2.01 -1.04
N LEU A 16 25.82 -1.27 -0.91
CA LEU A 16 25.69 -0.16 0.05
C LEU A 16 25.68 -0.66 1.48
N THR A 17 24.98 -1.74 1.76
CA THR A 17 24.98 -2.37 3.09
C THR A 17 26.37 -2.82 3.51
N ARG A 18 27.14 -3.44 2.59
CA ARG A 18 28.54 -3.84 2.86
C ARG A 18 29.42 -2.63 3.15
N ARG A 19 29.33 -1.58 2.34
CA ARG A 19 30.12 -0.34 2.52
C ARG A 19 29.77 0.36 3.83
N LEU A 20 28.50 0.44 4.18
CA LEU A 20 28.05 1.02 5.44
C LEU A 20 28.60 0.27 6.64
N ARG A 21 28.63 -1.09 6.60
CA ARG A 21 29.19 -1.92 7.67
C ARG A 21 30.68 -1.65 7.86
N ILE A 22 31.44 -1.55 6.77
CA ILE A 22 32.89 -1.24 6.83
C ILE A 22 33.11 0.15 7.42
N LEU A 23 32.37 1.14 6.96
CA LEU A 23 32.47 2.52 7.46
C LEU A 23 32.11 2.61 8.96
N ALA A 24 31.09 1.89 9.41
CA ALA A 24 30.69 1.84 10.80
C ALA A 24 31.81 1.27 11.69
N ALA A 25 32.45 0.19 11.25
CA ALA A 25 33.62 -0.39 11.94
C ALA A 25 34.77 0.59 11.99
N GLN A 26 35.12 1.24 10.88
CA GLN A 26 36.23 2.22 10.81
C GLN A 26 36.00 3.45 11.69
N ARG A 27 34.75 3.89 11.84
CA ARG A 27 34.35 5.07 12.62
C ARG A 27 33.97 4.74 14.06
N ASN A 28 33.99 3.47 14.44
CA ASN A 28 33.51 2.98 15.75
C ASN A 28 32.10 3.51 16.11
N LYS A 29 31.23 3.57 15.09
CA LYS A 29 29.82 4.00 15.19
C LYS A 29 28.88 2.84 14.89
N ARG A 30 27.64 2.90 15.35
CA ARG A 30 26.60 1.94 14.92
C ARG A 30 26.13 2.28 13.51
N GLN A 31 25.74 1.27 12.73
CA GLN A 31 25.24 1.47 11.36
C GLN A 31 24.03 2.40 11.33
N ASN A 32 23.14 2.28 12.32
CA ASN A 32 21.95 3.12 12.43
C ASN A 32 22.29 4.60 12.69
N ASP A 33 23.35 4.88 13.47
CA ASP A 33 23.77 6.26 13.73
C ASP A 33 24.34 6.90 12.46
N LEU A 34 25.06 6.14 11.64
CA LEU A 34 25.54 6.61 10.33
C LEU A 34 24.40 6.81 9.32
N LEU A 35 23.36 5.97 9.36
CA LEU A 35 22.18 6.15 8.53
C LEU A 35 21.41 7.40 8.95
N GLU A 36 21.25 7.65 10.25
CA GLU A 36 20.61 8.84 10.79
C GLU A 36 21.38 10.11 10.36
N GLU A 37 22.71 10.10 10.46
CA GLU A 37 23.60 11.18 9.98
C GLU A 37 23.43 11.41 8.46
N ALA A 38 23.44 10.35 7.65
CA ALA A 38 23.28 10.45 6.20
C ALA A 38 21.89 10.99 5.79
N ILE A 39 20.84 10.60 6.50
CA ILE A 39 19.50 11.13 6.28
C ILE A 39 19.46 12.62 6.63
N GLN A 40 20.05 13.02 7.75
CA GLN A 40 20.12 14.41 8.15
C GLN A 40 20.86 15.27 7.11
N ASP A 41 22.01 14.79 6.63
CA ASP A 41 22.78 15.47 5.59
C ASP A 41 22.00 15.58 4.27
N LEU A 42 21.26 14.54 3.90
CA LEU A 42 20.41 14.55 2.74
C LEU A 42 19.29 15.60 2.86
N LEU A 43 18.61 15.64 4.01
CA LEU A 43 17.58 16.63 4.28
C LEU A 43 18.15 18.04 4.23
N ASN A 44 19.27 18.28 4.93
CA ASN A 44 19.95 19.60 4.91
C ASN A 44 20.38 20.03 3.51
N LYS A 45 20.81 19.09 2.66
CA LYS A 45 21.19 19.36 1.27
C LYS A 45 20.00 19.84 0.44
N TYR A 46 18.86 19.15 0.55
CA TYR A 46 17.68 19.49 -0.24
C TYR A 46 16.90 20.67 0.36
N GLU A 47 16.98 20.91 1.66
CA GLU A 47 16.44 22.12 2.29
C GLU A 47 17.19 23.39 1.90
N LYS A 48 18.50 23.32 1.61
CA LYS A 48 19.29 24.45 1.13
C LYS A 48 19.08 24.77 -0.35
N ASP A 49 18.78 23.75 -1.18
CA ASP A 49 18.53 23.91 -2.62
C ASP A 49 17.07 24.33 -2.91
N SER A 50 16.19 24.16 -1.95
CA SER A 50 14.82 24.63 -2.04
C SER A 50 14.69 25.91 -1.22
N GLN A 51 14.35 27.04 -1.86
CA GLN A 51 13.61 28.10 -1.18
C GLN A 51 12.42 27.41 -0.51
N ALA A 52 12.44 27.36 0.82
CA ALA A 52 11.64 26.49 1.66
C ALA A 52 10.21 26.27 1.16
N PRO A 53 9.83 25.07 0.77
CA PRO A 53 8.42 24.73 0.88
C PRO A 53 8.12 24.67 2.38
N ASP A 54 7.18 25.49 2.79
CA ASP A 54 6.55 25.50 4.10
C ASP A 54 6.33 24.05 4.59
N LEU A 55 7.11 23.62 5.60
CA LEU A 55 6.97 22.34 6.28
C LEU A 55 5.83 22.36 7.32
N SER A 56 4.87 23.28 7.17
CA SER A 56 3.55 23.07 7.74
C SER A 56 3.12 21.65 7.32
N PRO A 57 2.47 20.86 8.18
CA PRO A 57 1.99 19.54 7.77
C PRO A 57 1.15 19.77 6.54
N VAL A 58 1.77 19.51 5.38
CA VAL A 58 1.09 19.57 4.09
C VAL A 58 -0.14 18.74 4.33
N PRO A 59 -1.36 19.32 4.28
CA PRO A 59 -2.56 18.51 4.26
C PRO A 59 -2.24 17.53 3.16
N LYS A 60 -2.26 16.20 3.45
CA LYS A 60 -1.92 15.17 2.47
C LYS A 60 -2.64 15.58 1.20
N ALA A 61 -1.94 16.39 0.38
CA ALA A 61 -2.51 16.88 -0.87
C ALA A 61 -2.95 15.61 -1.55
N GLU A 62 -4.24 15.51 -1.78
CA GLU A 62 -4.95 14.36 -2.32
C GLU A 62 -4.18 13.87 -3.55
N ARG A 63 -3.14 13.04 -3.32
CA ARG A 63 -2.38 12.36 -4.38
C ARG A 63 -3.27 11.34 -5.08
N ARG A 64 -4.50 11.22 -4.58
CA ARG A 64 -5.46 10.24 -5.04
C ARG A 64 -6.39 10.89 -6.03
N GLU A 65 -6.33 10.44 -7.26
CA GLU A 65 -7.24 10.89 -8.33
C GLU A 65 -8.71 10.54 -8.02
N HIS A 66 -8.94 9.56 -7.14
CA HIS A 66 -10.26 9.06 -6.80
C HIS A 66 -10.44 8.88 -5.29
N PRO A 67 -11.58 9.33 -4.73
CA PRO A 67 -11.93 9.06 -3.35
C PRO A 67 -12.02 7.55 -3.12
N ARG A 68 -11.73 7.10 -1.89
CA ARG A 68 -11.83 5.71 -1.48
C ARG A 68 -12.99 5.52 -0.52
N ALA A 69 -13.68 4.42 -0.68
CA ALA A 69 -14.67 3.94 0.26
C ALA A 69 -14.08 2.79 1.09
N GLU A 70 -14.24 2.85 2.40
CA GLU A 70 -13.98 1.71 3.28
C GLU A 70 -15.13 0.73 3.13
N VAL A 71 -14.81 -0.52 2.87
CA VAL A 71 -15.76 -1.59 2.63
C VAL A 71 -15.25 -2.89 3.26
N SER A 72 -16.12 -3.89 3.34
CA SER A 72 -15.80 -5.26 3.76
C SER A 72 -16.42 -6.20 2.75
N TRP A 73 -15.85 -6.22 1.53
CA TRP A 73 -16.39 -7.02 0.44
C TRP A 73 -15.53 -8.25 0.18
N PRO A 74 -16.12 -9.45 0.19
CA PRO A 74 -15.42 -10.66 -0.21
C PRO A 74 -14.89 -10.55 -1.64
N VAL A 75 -13.70 -11.08 -1.85
CA VAL A 75 -13.09 -11.17 -3.17
C VAL A 75 -12.42 -12.52 -3.35
N SER A 76 -12.61 -13.11 -4.52
CA SER A 76 -11.89 -14.29 -4.96
C SER A 76 -10.99 -13.98 -6.15
N MET A 77 -9.83 -14.63 -6.17
CA MET A 77 -8.79 -14.45 -7.19
C MET A 77 -8.49 -15.79 -7.83
N ILE A 78 -8.66 -15.87 -9.14
CA ILE A 78 -8.35 -17.08 -9.92
C ILE A 78 -6.91 -16.97 -10.43
N THR A 79 -6.09 -17.96 -10.12
CA THR A 79 -4.72 -18.06 -10.58
C THR A 79 -4.43 -19.45 -11.14
N PRO A 80 -3.33 -19.64 -11.89
CA PRO A 80 -2.90 -20.97 -12.32
C PRO A 80 -2.61 -21.95 -11.16
N HIS A 81 -2.43 -21.43 -9.94
CA HIS A 81 -2.11 -22.21 -8.74
C HIS A 81 -3.32 -22.49 -7.85
N GLY A 82 -4.50 -21.99 -8.21
CA GLY A 82 -5.74 -22.22 -7.47
C GLY A 82 -6.56 -20.95 -7.24
N LEU A 83 -7.61 -21.12 -6.47
CA LEU A 83 -8.48 -20.04 -6.01
C LEU A 83 -7.93 -19.50 -4.69
N PHE A 84 -7.81 -18.18 -4.61
CA PHE A 84 -7.43 -17.43 -3.40
C PHE A 84 -8.59 -16.56 -2.97
N GLU A 85 -8.84 -16.49 -1.69
CA GLU A 85 -9.89 -15.68 -1.11
C GLU A 85 -9.28 -14.54 -0.29
N GLY A 86 -10.00 -13.43 -0.24
CA GLY A 86 -9.62 -12.25 0.52
C GLY A 86 -10.80 -11.35 0.79
N GLU A 87 -10.52 -10.21 1.39
CA GLU A 87 -11.49 -9.18 1.72
C GLU A 87 -10.97 -7.81 1.28
N ILE A 88 -11.77 -7.07 0.53
CA ILE A 88 -11.46 -5.70 0.18
C ILE A 88 -11.72 -4.81 1.40
N LYS A 89 -10.70 -4.09 1.85
CA LYS A 89 -10.77 -3.15 2.99
C LYS A 89 -11.07 -1.72 2.55
N ASP A 90 -10.49 -1.31 1.44
CA ASP A 90 -10.81 -0.05 0.79
C ASP A 90 -10.81 -0.19 -0.73
N ILE A 91 -11.62 0.59 -1.40
CA ILE A 91 -11.78 0.57 -2.84
C ILE A 91 -12.01 1.96 -3.41
N SER A 92 -11.49 2.20 -4.61
CA SER A 92 -11.70 3.41 -5.40
C SER A 92 -11.95 3.06 -6.86
N LYS A 93 -12.23 4.05 -7.70
CA LYS A 93 -12.35 3.83 -9.16
C LYS A 93 -11.06 3.29 -9.81
N GLY A 94 -9.89 3.48 -9.20
CA GLY A 94 -8.60 3.07 -9.75
C GLY A 94 -8.04 1.77 -9.19
N GLY A 95 -8.56 1.25 -8.07
CA GLY A 95 -8.00 0.05 -7.44
C GLY A 95 -8.55 -0.20 -6.05
N ALA A 96 -8.01 -1.24 -5.40
CA ALA A 96 -8.45 -1.69 -4.09
C ALA A 96 -7.28 -2.11 -3.19
N LEU A 97 -7.52 -2.14 -1.89
CA LEU A 97 -6.69 -2.80 -0.90
C LEU A 97 -7.38 -4.10 -0.47
N ILE A 98 -6.70 -5.21 -0.67
CA ILE A 98 -7.20 -6.55 -0.38
C ILE A 98 -6.38 -7.13 0.76
N GLN A 99 -7.06 -7.59 1.81
CA GLN A 99 -6.46 -8.38 2.84
C GLN A 99 -6.67 -9.87 2.53
N CYS A 100 -5.60 -10.67 2.56
CA CYS A 100 -5.64 -12.10 2.29
C CYS A 100 -4.67 -12.85 3.20
N THR A 101 -4.95 -14.12 3.47
CA THR A 101 -4.10 -15.00 4.28
C THR A 101 -3.02 -15.70 3.46
N GLU A 102 -3.23 -15.82 2.16
CA GLU A 102 -2.30 -16.41 1.21
C GLU A 102 -2.06 -15.47 0.05
N LEU A 103 -0.84 -15.53 -0.51
CA LEU A 103 -0.45 -14.67 -1.62
C LEU A 103 -0.48 -15.42 -2.94
N PRO A 104 -1.09 -14.84 -3.99
CA PRO A 104 -0.95 -15.39 -5.32
C PRO A 104 0.49 -15.26 -5.80
N LYS A 105 1.13 -16.40 -6.08
CA LYS A 105 2.52 -16.51 -6.57
C LYS A 105 2.59 -16.22 -8.08
N THR A 106 2.19 -15.03 -8.49
CA THR A 106 2.24 -14.62 -9.88
C THR A 106 2.55 -13.13 -10.00
N ASP A 107 3.32 -12.77 -11.02
CA ASP A 107 3.56 -11.38 -11.40
C ASP A 107 2.68 -10.96 -12.60
N LYS A 108 1.84 -11.87 -13.09
CA LYS A 108 0.87 -11.57 -14.15
C LYS A 108 -0.36 -10.88 -13.58
N PRO A 109 -1.14 -10.18 -14.42
CA PRO A 109 -2.45 -9.70 -14.05
C PRO A 109 -3.32 -10.81 -13.48
N LEU A 110 -4.13 -10.46 -12.48
CA LEU A 110 -5.05 -11.36 -11.78
C LEU A 110 -6.47 -11.05 -12.19
N GLU A 111 -7.30 -12.08 -12.25
CA GLU A 111 -8.74 -11.93 -12.37
C GLU A 111 -9.35 -11.99 -10.97
N LEU A 112 -10.08 -10.93 -10.61
CA LEU A 112 -10.82 -10.82 -9.37
C LEU A 112 -12.30 -10.98 -9.63
N SER A 113 -12.98 -11.70 -8.75
CA SER A 113 -14.43 -11.67 -8.60
C SER A 113 -14.74 -10.96 -7.29
N ILE A 114 -15.35 -9.79 -7.35
CA ILE A 114 -15.69 -8.93 -6.22
C ILE A 114 -17.16 -9.09 -5.90
N GLU A 115 -17.47 -9.46 -4.67
CA GLU A 115 -18.86 -9.59 -4.21
C GLU A 115 -19.30 -8.33 -3.48
N ILE A 116 -20.16 -7.53 -4.12
CA ILE A 116 -20.76 -6.35 -3.50
C ILE A 116 -21.95 -6.81 -2.66
N THR A 117 -21.72 -7.06 -1.39
CA THR A 117 -22.69 -7.68 -0.47
C THR A 117 -23.99 -6.87 -0.33
N ASP A 118 -23.89 -5.53 -0.33
CA ASP A 118 -25.06 -4.66 -0.19
C ASP A 118 -26.01 -4.68 -1.40
N HIS A 119 -25.52 -5.12 -2.56
CA HIS A 119 -26.27 -5.15 -3.81
C HIS A 119 -26.47 -6.57 -4.38
N LEU A 120 -25.96 -7.60 -3.69
CA LEU A 120 -25.98 -8.98 -4.15
C LEU A 120 -25.43 -9.14 -5.58
N LEU A 121 -24.37 -8.40 -5.90
CA LEU A 121 -23.75 -8.35 -7.21
C LEU A 121 -22.34 -8.91 -7.14
N SER A 122 -21.98 -9.68 -8.16
CA SER A 122 -20.58 -10.11 -8.40
C SER A 122 -20.03 -9.37 -9.62
N ILE A 123 -18.83 -8.81 -9.49
CA ILE A 123 -18.15 -8.03 -10.52
C ILE A 123 -16.79 -8.64 -10.81
N SER A 124 -16.52 -8.88 -12.10
CA SER A 124 -15.22 -9.36 -12.56
C SER A 124 -14.32 -8.19 -12.93
N ALA A 125 -13.08 -8.21 -12.46
CA ALA A 125 -12.09 -7.18 -12.75
C ALA A 125 -10.73 -7.82 -13.02
N THR A 126 -10.04 -7.33 -14.05
CA THR A 126 -8.62 -7.64 -14.26
C THR A 126 -7.79 -6.60 -13.51
N VAL A 127 -6.83 -7.06 -12.71
CA VAL A 127 -5.99 -6.20 -11.87
C VAL A 127 -4.51 -6.55 -12.00
N GLU A 128 -3.68 -5.57 -11.69
CA GLU A 128 -2.26 -5.81 -11.42
C GLU A 128 -1.92 -5.53 -9.95
N LYS A 129 -1.02 -6.30 -9.42
CA LYS A 129 -0.48 -6.13 -8.07
C LYS A 129 0.49 -4.95 -8.06
N VAL A 130 0.23 -3.93 -7.22
CA VAL A 130 1.06 -2.72 -7.13
C VAL A 130 1.99 -2.79 -5.93
N ARG A 131 1.49 -3.24 -4.79
CA ARG A 131 2.24 -3.29 -3.53
C ARG A 131 1.73 -4.42 -2.65
N LEU A 132 2.65 -4.97 -1.89
CA LEU A 132 2.39 -6.01 -0.91
C LEU A 132 3.04 -5.64 0.41
N ASN A 133 2.28 -5.70 1.50
CA ASN A 133 2.78 -5.55 2.85
C ASN A 133 2.36 -6.77 3.69
N LEU A 134 3.21 -7.18 4.60
CA LEU A 134 2.83 -8.12 5.65
C LEU A 134 2.10 -7.32 6.74
N ASP A 135 0.93 -7.76 7.13
CA ASP A 135 0.22 -7.23 8.28
C ASP A 135 0.54 -8.11 9.51
N ASP A 136 1.37 -7.58 10.39
CA ASP A 136 1.80 -8.23 11.63
C ASP A 136 0.90 -7.85 12.82
N SER A 137 -0.22 -7.22 12.61
CA SER A 137 -1.10 -6.73 13.68
C SER A 137 -1.76 -7.86 14.46
N ASP A 138 -2.03 -8.99 13.81
CA ASP A 138 -2.50 -10.21 14.46
C ASP A 138 -1.43 -11.31 14.39
N LYS A 139 -0.82 -11.60 15.56
CA LYS A 139 0.26 -12.59 15.66
C LYS A 139 -0.20 -14.05 15.50
N ALA A 140 -1.50 -14.32 15.50
CA ALA A 140 -2.04 -15.67 15.43
C ALA A 140 -2.06 -16.23 14.00
N LEU A 141 -2.35 -15.39 13.01
CA LEU A 141 -2.36 -15.77 11.59
C LEU A 141 -1.77 -14.62 10.76
N PRO A 142 -0.69 -14.85 10.01
CA PRO A 142 -0.15 -13.83 9.15
C PRO A 142 -1.17 -13.46 8.07
N SER A 143 -1.43 -12.16 7.92
CA SER A 143 -2.25 -11.64 6.84
C SER A 143 -1.42 -10.69 5.97
N TYR A 144 -1.86 -10.50 4.75
CA TYR A 144 -1.15 -9.69 3.76
C TYR A 144 -2.09 -8.63 3.22
N ASP A 145 -1.61 -7.39 3.19
CA ASP A 145 -2.27 -6.30 2.52
C ASP A 145 -1.74 -6.16 1.10
N MET A 146 -2.57 -6.50 0.13
CA MET A 146 -2.26 -6.41 -1.29
C MET A 146 -2.99 -5.22 -1.92
N ALA A 147 -2.24 -4.20 -2.32
CA ALA A 147 -2.77 -3.12 -3.12
C ALA A 147 -2.78 -3.51 -4.60
N VAL A 148 -3.93 -3.38 -5.24
CA VAL A 148 -4.13 -3.69 -6.66
C VAL A 148 -4.65 -2.47 -7.41
N ARG A 149 -4.32 -2.40 -8.71
CA ARG A 149 -4.84 -1.42 -9.66
C ARG A 149 -5.72 -2.12 -10.67
N PHE A 150 -6.90 -1.57 -10.95
CA PHE A 150 -7.76 -2.06 -12.00
C PHE A 150 -7.15 -1.77 -13.37
N LEU A 151 -6.99 -2.83 -14.19
CA LEU A 151 -6.59 -2.73 -15.59
C LEU A 151 -7.81 -2.72 -16.51
N GLY A 152 -8.88 -3.42 -16.12
CA GLY A 152 -10.12 -3.50 -16.87
C GLY A 152 -11.27 -4.02 -16.03
N ILE A 153 -12.44 -3.42 -16.24
CA ILE A 153 -13.73 -3.85 -15.73
C ILE A 153 -14.70 -3.66 -16.89
N GLU A 154 -15.60 -4.60 -17.12
CA GLU A 154 -16.63 -4.45 -18.14
C GLU A 154 -17.48 -3.18 -17.94
N ALA A 155 -17.85 -2.51 -19.02
CA ALA A 155 -18.48 -1.20 -18.99
C ALA A 155 -19.76 -1.15 -18.12
N ASP A 156 -20.59 -2.20 -18.18
CA ASP A 156 -21.81 -2.27 -17.38
C ASP A 156 -21.51 -2.58 -15.91
N GLN A 157 -20.55 -3.43 -15.65
CA GLN A 157 -20.10 -3.78 -14.28
C GLN A 157 -19.40 -2.60 -13.61
N SER A 158 -18.65 -1.79 -14.37
CA SER A 158 -17.98 -0.61 -13.84
C SER A 158 -18.96 0.45 -13.30
N LYS A 159 -20.11 0.62 -13.97
CA LYS A 159 -21.17 1.53 -13.47
C LYS A 159 -21.73 1.09 -12.13
N HIS A 160 -22.00 -0.22 -11.99
CA HIS A 160 -22.50 -0.77 -10.73
C HIS A 160 -21.48 -0.63 -9.60
N LEU A 161 -20.21 -0.92 -9.88
CA LEU A 161 -19.13 -0.75 -8.91
C LEU A 161 -19.00 0.71 -8.47
N PHE A 162 -18.97 1.65 -9.41
CA PHE A 162 -18.81 3.07 -9.10
C PHE A 162 -20.00 3.63 -8.33
N ASN A 163 -21.22 3.23 -8.64
CA ASN A 163 -22.40 3.60 -7.87
C ASN A 163 -22.33 3.07 -6.43
N ALA A 164 -21.89 1.82 -6.23
CA ALA A 164 -21.71 1.24 -4.91
C ALA A 164 -20.64 1.99 -4.09
N ILE A 165 -19.51 2.34 -4.71
CA ILE A 165 -18.45 3.13 -4.08
C ILE A 165 -18.97 4.52 -3.68
N GLU A 166 -19.68 5.22 -4.56
CA GLU A 166 -20.23 6.54 -4.28
C GLU A 166 -21.25 6.51 -3.16
N HIS A 167 -22.10 5.50 -3.11
CA HIS A 167 -23.06 5.33 -2.03
C HIS A 167 -22.36 5.17 -0.67
N LYS A 168 -21.33 4.34 -0.59
CA LYS A 168 -20.53 4.17 0.63
C LYS A 168 -19.80 5.44 1.05
N THR A 169 -19.22 6.16 0.10
CA THR A 169 -18.50 7.41 0.39
C THR A 169 -19.43 8.51 0.94
N ARG A 170 -20.68 8.58 0.48
CA ARG A 170 -21.67 9.55 0.97
C ARG A 170 -22.20 9.22 2.35
N THR A 171 -22.29 7.94 2.72
CA THR A 171 -22.83 7.49 4.01
C THR A 171 -21.86 7.81 5.17
N ILE A 172 -20.56 7.99 4.91
CA ILE A 172 -19.53 8.31 5.92
C ILE A 172 -19.46 9.83 6.18
N ALA A 173 -20.07 10.67 5.35
CA ALA A 173 -19.99 12.14 5.43
C ALA A 173 -21.12 12.79 6.28
N ILE A 174 -21.85 12.01 7.09
CA ILE A 174 -22.85 12.47 8.07
C ILE A 174 -22.31 12.10 9.50
#